data_f8db02ef396c11ea1a1950bd9fdbc55e
#
_entry.id   f8db02ef396c11ea1a1950bd9fdbc55e
#
_cell.length_a   1.000
_cell.length_b   1.000
_cell.length_c   1.000
_cell.angle_alpha   90.00
_cell.angle_beta   90.00
_cell.angle_gamma   90.00
#
_symmetry.space_group_name_H-M   'P 1'
#
loop_
_entity.id
_entity.type
_entity.pdbx_description
1 polymer ?
#
loop_
_entity_poly.entity_id
_entity_poly.type
_entity_poly.pdbx_seq_one_letter_code
_entity_poly.pdbx_strand_id
1 'polypeptide(L)'
;MPEATHPASRIPIIIDSDPGIDDCLALLLALNSPELDVRAISISYGNAVVENAYRNAVEILRRVKHPVRLPLGIGARRPLKRQLQVADDTHGPTGLGYAEVSPAGVILDYVRPLERLLAAQPEPVTLVTLGPVTSLALVLRANPGLVRDKVSRHVAMIGNIEAAGNQTRFSEFNAWCDPEALATVLAAEIPTEMIGLDVTRKLVIKGNEVERLAQHSPWLHDALRFYVEFHKKQEGLDGAVINDVLAIAYLLQPEVLTFSDLRLAVDLDDGQSRGRTKLNPKGSFARVAMEVHPPPVRRLLFERVLAGALVEEAMA
;
A
#
# COMPACT_ATOMS: atom_id res chain seq x y z
N MET A 1 15.09 39.33 15.46
CA MET A 1 15.57 38.28 14.56
C MET A 1 14.52 37.18 14.62
N PRO A 2 13.78 36.85 13.55
CA PRO A 2 12.91 35.69 13.58
C PRO A 2 13.79 34.45 13.64
N GLU A 3 13.50 33.55 14.60
CA GLU A 3 14.13 32.24 14.68
C GLU A 3 13.97 31.51 13.36
N ALA A 4 15.10 31.07 12.82
CA ALA A 4 15.11 30.18 11.65
C ALA A 4 14.37 28.89 12.06
N THR A 5 13.16 28.70 11.56
CA THR A 5 12.45 27.43 11.66
C THR A 5 13.30 26.40 10.94
N HIS A 6 13.96 25.52 11.72
CA HIS A 6 14.59 24.32 11.15
C HIS A 6 13.51 23.59 10.34
N PRO A 7 13.77 23.23 9.08
CA PRO A 7 12.83 22.40 8.34
C PRO A 7 12.60 21.13 9.16
N ALA A 8 11.34 20.83 9.45
CA ALA A 8 10.99 19.59 10.13
C ALA A 8 11.67 18.43 9.41
N SER A 9 12.34 17.55 10.16
CA SER A 9 13.06 16.41 9.57
C SER A 9 12.06 15.56 8.80
N ARG A 10 12.31 15.35 7.51
CA ARG A 10 11.49 14.49 6.66
C ARG A 10 11.52 13.05 7.17
N ILE A 11 10.41 12.35 7.07
CA ILE A 11 10.32 10.95 7.49
C ILE A 11 10.95 10.06 6.42
N PRO A 12 12.08 9.36 6.68
CA PRO A 12 12.67 8.46 5.71
C PRO A 12 11.83 7.19 5.58
N ILE A 13 11.38 6.89 4.36
CA ILE A 13 10.54 5.72 4.10
C ILE A 13 11.06 4.89 2.93
N ILE A 14 10.87 3.58 3.02
CA ILE A 14 10.89 2.65 1.87
C ILE A 14 9.49 2.09 1.71
N ILE A 15 9.00 2.03 0.49
CA ILE A 15 7.67 1.47 0.17
C ILE A 15 7.88 0.14 -0.56
N ASP A 16 7.30 -0.96 -0.05
CA ASP A 16 7.15 -2.23 -0.77
C ASP A 16 5.70 -2.34 -1.23
N SER A 17 5.48 -2.37 -2.54
CA SER A 17 4.19 -2.21 -3.19
C SER A 17 4.05 -3.17 -4.36
N ASP A 18 2.83 -3.53 -4.72
CA ASP A 18 2.46 -4.33 -5.90
C ASP A 18 1.63 -3.49 -6.89
N PRO A 19 2.18 -2.38 -7.43
CA PRO A 19 1.46 -1.26 -8.00
C PRO A 19 0.23 -1.61 -8.81
N GLY A 20 -0.92 -1.53 -8.13
CA GLY A 20 -2.28 -1.54 -8.62
C GLY A 20 -2.86 -0.13 -8.66
N ILE A 21 -4.20 -0.02 -8.73
CA ILE A 21 -4.89 1.26 -8.89
C ILE A 21 -4.79 2.11 -7.63
N ASP A 22 -5.02 1.55 -6.44
CA ASP A 22 -4.94 2.28 -5.18
C ASP A 22 -3.50 2.47 -4.70
N ASP A 23 -2.57 1.51 -4.97
CA ASP A 23 -1.12 1.73 -4.85
C ASP A 23 -0.67 2.96 -5.63
N CYS A 24 -1.19 3.13 -6.86
CA CYS A 24 -0.87 4.29 -7.69
C CYS A 24 -1.16 5.60 -6.96
N LEU A 25 -2.33 5.71 -6.34
CA LEU A 25 -2.70 6.89 -5.56
C LEU A 25 -1.83 7.05 -4.31
N ALA A 26 -1.51 5.96 -3.62
CA ALA A 26 -0.63 5.96 -2.46
C ALA A 26 0.80 6.41 -2.82
N LEU A 27 1.37 5.87 -3.90
CA LEU A 27 2.70 6.25 -4.39
C LEU A 27 2.72 7.72 -4.84
N LEU A 28 1.71 8.19 -5.58
CA LEU A 28 1.60 9.59 -5.97
C LEU A 28 1.46 10.51 -4.74
N LEU A 29 0.69 10.11 -3.72
CA LEU A 29 0.57 10.86 -2.48
C LEU A 29 1.92 10.95 -1.76
N ALA A 30 2.62 9.83 -1.61
CA ALA A 30 3.93 9.82 -0.96
C ALA A 30 4.94 10.70 -1.68
N LEU A 31 5.03 10.60 -3.01
CA LEU A 31 6.00 11.32 -3.85
C LEU A 31 5.69 12.82 -3.98
N ASN A 32 4.43 13.21 -3.83
CA ASN A 32 4.01 14.62 -3.83
C ASN A 32 3.98 15.24 -2.42
N SER A 33 4.41 14.51 -1.38
CA SER A 33 4.40 14.96 0.02
C SER A 33 5.80 15.34 0.49
N PRO A 34 6.09 16.63 0.69
CA PRO A 34 7.43 17.09 1.07
C PRO A 34 7.85 16.64 2.48
N GLU A 35 6.91 16.19 3.31
CA GLU A 35 7.16 15.66 4.66
C GLU A 35 7.81 14.28 4.63
N LEU A 36 7.69 13.56 3.51
CA LEU A 36 8.25 12.23 3.33
C LEU A 36 9.54 12.27 2.52
N ASP A 37 10.50 11.46 2.93
CA ASP A 37 11.72 11.22 2.17
C ASP A 37 11.69 9.78 1.65
N VAL A 38 11.07 9.61 0.47
CA VAL A 38 10.97 8.31 -0.18
C VAL A 38 12.34 7.90 -0.68
N ARG A 39 12.99 6.94 0.00
CA ARG A 39 14.37 6.49 -0.27
C ARG A 39 14.45 5.44 -1.37
N ALA A 40 13.44 4.59 -1.49
CA ALA A 40 13.35 3.53 -2.49
C ALA A 40 11.92 2.98 -2.58
N ILE A 41 11.62 2.29 -3.70
CA ILE A 41 10.41 1.51 -3.86
C ILE A 41 10.82 0.07 -4.22
N SER A 42 10.34 -0.90 -3.45
CA SER A 42 10.44 -2.33 -3.73
C SER A 42 9.12 -2.79 -4.36
N ILE A 43 9.19 -3.57 -5.42
CA ILE A 43 8.02 -4.01 -6.18
C ILE A 43 7.84 -5.50 -5.99
N SER A 44 6.66 -5.91 -5.53
CA SER A 44 6.28 -7.30 -5.36
C SER A 44 5.11 -7.70 -6.27
N TYR A 45 4.78 -8.99 -6.25
CA TYR A 45 3.55 -9.50 -6.84
C TYR A 45 2.36 -9.18 -5.90
N GLY A 46 1.16 -9.22 -6.42
CA GLY A 46 -0.12 -9.08 -5.69
C GLY A 46 -1.22 -8.65 -6.66
N ASN A 47 -1.42 -7.36 -6.83
CA ASN A 47 -2.41 -6.81 -7.78
C ASN A 47 -2.12 -7.22 -9.24
N ALA A 48 -0.85 -7.42 -9.57
CA ALA A 48 -0.40 -7.93 -10.86
C ALA A 48 0.84 -8.84 -10.69
N VAL A 49 1.26 -9.51 -11.76
CA VAL A 49 2.58 -10.15 -11.79
C VAL A 49 3.66 -9.07 -11.67
N VAL A 50 4.77 -9.40 -11.02
CA VAL A 50 5.81 -8.42 -10.69
C VAL A 50 6.35 -7.64 -11.91
N GLU A 51 6.34 -8.22 -13.09
CA GLU A 51 6.75 -7.57 -14.32
C GLU A 51 5.80 -6.42 -14.71
N ASN A 52 4.50 -6.60 -14.55
CA ASN A 52 3.50 -5.56 -14.78
C ASN A 52 3.56 -4.53 -13.64
N ALA A 53 3.61 -4.97 -12.39
CA ALA A 53 3.75 -4.10 -11.21
C ALA A 53 4.97 -3.17 -11.35
N TYR A 54 6.11 -3.68 -11.85
CA TYR A 54 7.30 -2.88 -12.10
C TYR A 54 7.07 -1.82 -13.22
N ARG A 55 6.42 -2.20 -14.31
CA ARG A 55 6.07 -1.25 -15.39
C ARG A 55 5.13 -0.15 -14.87
N ASN A 56 4.18 -0.54 -14.04
CA ASN A 56 3.25 0.38 -13.39
C ASN A 56 4.01 1.37 -12.50
N ALA A 57 4.95 0.90 -11.67
CA ALA A 57 5.79 1.79 -10.86
C ALA A 57 6.57 2.80 -11.71
N VAL A 58 7.17 2.34 -12.83
CA VAL A 58 7.90 3.23 -13.75
C VAL A 58 6.96 4.27 -14.37
N GLU A 59 5.73 3.88 -14.76
CA GLU A 59 4.75 4.80 -15.31
C GLU A 59 4.28 5.81 -14.26
N ILE A 60 4.03 5.37 -13.03
CA ILE A 60 3.66 6.24 -11.91
C ILE A 60 4.76 7.29 -11.67
N LEU A 61 6.04 6.88 -11.63
CA LEU A 61 7.17 7.81 -11.46
C LEU A 61 7.26 8.86 -12.56
N ARG A 62 6.79 8.58 -13.77
CA ARG A 62 6.72 9.55 -14.87
C ARG A 62 5.60 10.58 -14.67
N ARG A 63 4.60 10.26 -13.84
CA ARG A 63 3.42 11.09 -13.61
C ARG A 63 3.52 12.00 -12.38
N VAL A 64 4.56 11.84 -11.55
CA VAL A 64 4.75 12.73 -10.40
C VAL A 64 5.02 14.16 -10.82
N LYS A 65 4.57 15.11 -10.00
CA LYS A 65 4.74 16.56 -10.27
C LYS A 65 6.21 16.99 -10.33
N HIS A 66 7.04 16.35 -9.52
CA HIS A 66 8.47 16.61 -9.45
C HIS A 66 9.22 15.31 -9.77
N PRO A 67 9.82 15.21 -10.97
CA PRO A 67 10.57 14.02 -11.37
C PRO A 67 11.64 13.67 -10.35
N VAL A 68 11.58 12.44 -9.85
CA VAL A 68 12.53 11.89 -8.88
C VAL A 68 13.23 10.67 -9.48
N ARG A 69 14.52 10.52 -9.19
CA ARG A 69 15.25 9.29 -9.48
C ARG A 69 15.33 8.48 -8.20
N LEU A 70 14.49 7.46 -8.11
CA LEU A 70 14.44 6.57 -6.97
C LEU A 70 15.02 5.20 -7.33
N PRO A 71 15.77 4.57 -6.42
CA PRO A 71 16.07 3.16 -6.54
C PRO A 71 14.77 2.35 -6.55
N LEU A 72 14.54 1.61 -7.64
CA LEU A 72 13.50 0.60 -7.72
C LEU A 72 14.10 -0.77 -7.43
N GLY A 73 13.41 -1.56 -6.62
CA GLY A 73 13.75 -2.95 -6.35
C GLY A 73 12.74 -3.90 -6.96
N ILE A 74 13.13 -5.15 -7.21
CA ILE A 74 12.20 -6.25 -7.37
C ILE A 74 12.28 -7.11 -6.13
N GLY A 75 11.18 -7.16 -5.38
CA GLY A 75 10.99 -8.00 -4.21
C GLY A 75 10.54 -9.41 -4.57
N ALA A 76 9.57 -9.92 -3.83
CA ALA A 76 9.04 -11.24 -4.06
C ALA A 76 8.25 -11.34 -5.37
N ARG A 77 8.45 -12.45 -6.09
CA ARG A 77 7.74 -12.74 -7.35
C ARG A 77 6.56 -13.69 -7.17
N ARG A 78 6.47 -14.33 -6.01
CA ARG A 78 5.43 -15.31 -5.66
C ARG A 78 5.41 -15.52 -4.14
N PRO A 79 4.32 -16.08 -3.61
CA PRO A 79 4.21 -16.43 -2.19
C PRO A 79 5.28 -17.42 -1.74
N LEU A 80 5.53 -17.48 -0.43
CA LEU A 80 6.50 -18.41 0.18
C LEU A 80 6.14 -19.88 -0.07
N LYS A 81 4.85 -20.22 -0.02
CA LYS A 81 4.37 -21.60 -0.18
C LYS A 81 3.21 -21.77 -1.14
N ARG A 82 2.40 -20.71 -1.33
CA ARG A 82 1.17 -20.78 -2.10
C ARG A 82 1.43 -20.63 -3.60
N GLN A 83 0.46 -21.04 -4.43
CA GLN A 83 0.48 -20.70 -5.85
C GLN A 83 0.28 -19.20 -6.02
N LEU A 84 0.97 -18.62 -6.99
CA LEU A 84 0.79 -17.23 -7.35
C LEU A 84 -0.64 -17.01 -7.84
N GLN A 85 -1.30 -16.04 -7.26
CA GLN A 85 -2.55 -15.46 -7.74
C GLN A 85 -2.41 -13.95 -7.75
N VAL A 86 -3.04 -13.31 -8.69
CA VAL A 86 -3.05 -11.85 -8.87
C VAL A 86 -4.50 -11.38 -8.96
N ALA A 87 -4.72 -10.09 -8.66
CA ALA A 87 -6.05 -9.49 -8.63
C ALA A 87 -6.39 -8.80 -9.97
N ASP A 88 -6.25 -9.53 -11.09
CA ASP A 88 -6.48 -9.00 -12.43
C ASP A 88 -7.96 -8.70 -12.72
N ASP A 89 -8.89 -9.32 -12.02
CA ASP A 89 -10.31 -8.98 -12.04
C ASP A 89 -10.61 -7.63 -11.39
N THR A 90 -9.82 -7.24 -10.38
CA THR A 90 -9.97 -6.02 -9.58
C THR A 90 -9.18 -4.85 -10.15
N HIS A 91 -7.95 -5.11 -10.61
CA HIS A 91 -7.02 -4.07 -11.09
C HIS A 91 -6.81 -4.09 -12.61
N GLY A 92 -7.45 -5.01 -13.32
CA GLY A 92 -7.27 -5.19 -14.76
C GLY A 92 -5.99 -5.96 -15.13
N PRO A 93 -5.87 -6.39 -16.39
CA PRO A 93 -4.78 -7.28 -16.85
C PRO A 93 -3.37 -6.70 -16.67
N THR A 94 -3.26 -5.38 -16.65
CA THR A 94 -1.99 -4.66 -16.45
C THR A 94 -1.74 -4.26 -15.00
N GLY A 95 -2.79 -4.28 -14.17
CA GLY A 95 -2.79 -3.78 -12.80
C GLY A 95 -3.22 -2.30 -12.65
N LEU A 96 -3.40 -1.56 -13.76
CA LEU A 96 -3.84 -0.15 -13.74
C LEU A 96 -5.14 0.10 -14.53
N GLY A 97 -6.05 -0.89 -14.52
CA GLY A 97 -7.35 -0.74 -15.15
C GLY A 97 -7.26 -0.46 -16.64
N TYR A 98 -7.90 0.61 -17.09
CA TYR A 98 -7.86 1.07 -18.48
C TYR A 98 -6.72 2.05 -18.77
N ALA A 99 -5.94 2.44 -17.75
CA ALA A 99 -4.85 3.39 -17.94
C ALA A 99 -3.74 2.79 -18.82
N GLU A 100 -3.26 3.57 -19.76
CA GLU A 100 -2.12 3.17 -20.60
C GLU A 100 -0.83 3.10 -19.78
N VAL A 101 -0.12 2.00 -19.94
CA VAL A 101 1.22 1.78 -19.37
C VAL A 101 2.21 1.66 -20.52
N SER A 102 3.14 2.58 -20.59
CA SER A 102 4.14 2.60 -21.66
C SER A 102 4.98 1.31 -21.64
N PRO A 103 5.26 0.70 -22.82
CA PRO A 103 6.09 -0.50 -22.94
C PRO A 103 7.59 -0.21 -22.70
N ALA A 104 7.92 0.77 -21.88
CA ALA A 104 9.28 1.18 -21.62
C ALA A 104 10.13 0.02 -21.14
N GLY A 105 11.27 -0.14 -21.74
CA GLY A 105 12.23 -1.19 -21.44
C GLY A 105 12.57 -1.21 -19.96
N VAL A 106 12.19 -2.29 -19.32
CA VAL A 106 12.54 -2.58 -17.93
C VAL A 106 14.03 -2.88 -17.92
N ILE A 107 14.86 -1.97 -17.42
CA ILE A 107 16.28 -2.25 -17.20
C ILE A 107 16.39 -3.05 -15.91
N LEU A 108 16.19 -4.36 -16.02
CA LEU A 108 16.23 -5.30 -14.89
C LEU A 108 17.61 -5.43 -14.25
N ASP A 109 18.68 -5.05 -14.95
CA ASP A 109 20.08 -5.26 -14.51
C ASP A 109 20.50 -4.45 -13.28
N TYR A 110 19.73 -3.43 -12.92
CA TYR A 110 19.99 -2.58 -11.74
C TYR A 110 19.01 -2.76 -10.60
N VAL A 111 18.13 -3.75 -10.70
CA VAL A 111 17.08 -3.94 -9.71
C VAL A 111 17.64 -4.64 -8.47
N ARG A 112 17.44 -4.02 -7.31
CA ARG A 112 17.94 -4.52 -6.04
C ARG A 112 16.79 -5.14 -5.24
N PRO A 113 16.96 -6.32 -4.62
CA PRO A 113 15.96 -6.84 -3.68
C PRO A 113 15.83 -5.93 -2.45
N LEU A 114 14.69 -6.04 -1.74
CA LEU A 114 14.40 -5.23 -0.54
C LEU A 114 15.56 -5.27 0.47
N GLU A 115 16.21 -6.42 0.65
CA GLU A 115 17.38 -6.56 1.52
C GLU A 115 18.48 -5.55 1.18
N ARG A 116 18.81 -5.39 -0.10
CA ARG A 116 19.84 -4.44 -0.55
C ARG A 116 19.39 -2.99 -0.43
N LEU A 117 18.10 -2.73 -0.61
CA LEU A 117 17.54 -1.39 -0.43
C LEU A 117 17.62 -0.97 1.04
N LEU A 118 17.30 -1.87 1.97
CA LEU A 118 17.43 -1.64 3.41
C LEU A 118 18.90 -1.49 3.83
N ALA A 119 19.79 -2.38 3.38
CA ALA A 119 21.21 -2.33 3.71
C ALA A 119 21.89 -1.03 3.25
N ALA A 120 21.41 -0.42 2.17
CA ALA A 120 21.95 0.84 1.64
C ALA A 120 21.54 2.07 2.46
N GLN A 121 20.62 1.97 3.42
CA GLN A 121 20.16 3.12 4.18
C GLN A 121 21.19 3.53 5.23
N PRO A 122 21.50 4.85 5.33
CA PRO A 122 22.44 5.34 6.35
C PRO A 122 21.85 5.29 7.77
N GLU A 123 20.52 5.36 7.88
CA GLU A 123 19.74 5.40 9.11
C GLU A 123 18.54 4.47 9.03
N PRO A 124 17.90 4.10 10.16
CA PRO A 124 16.67 3.33 10.13
C PRO A 124 15.54 4.08 9.43
N VAL A 125 14.71 3.35 8.68
CA VAL A 125 13.59 3.89 7.92
C VAL A 125 12.25 3.35 8.45
N THR A 126 11.16 4.03 8.13
CA THR A 126 9.82 3.43 8.17
C THR A 126 9.65 2.59 6.90
N LEU A 127 9.37 1.30 7.07
CA LEU A 127 8.98 0.43 5.98
C LEU A 127 7.47 0.45 5.84
N VAL A 128 6.97 0.83 4.67
CA VAL A 128 5.54 0.77 4.33
C VAL A 128 5.34 -0.38 3.36
N THR A 129 4.44 -1.32 3.69
CA THR A 129 4.06 -2.40 2.77
C THR A 129 2.60 -2.22 2.37
N LEU A 130 2.35 -2.17 1.07
CA LEU A 130 1.02 -1.99 0.48
C LEU A 130 0.48 -3.31 -0.09
N GLY A 131 1.37 -4.20 -0.54
CA GLY A 131 1.08 -5.55 -1.02
C GLY A 131 1.37 -6.66 0.01
N PRO A 132 1.39 -7.93 -0.46
CA PRO A 132 1.75 -9.09 0.38
C PRO A 132 3.15 -8.94 0.96
N VAL A 133 3.30 -9.17 2.27
CA VAL A 133 4.56 -8.93 3.01
C VAL A 133 5.66 -9.98 2.76
N THR A 134 5.60 -10.66 1.63
CA THR A 134 6.53 -11.73 1.27
C THR A 134 7.97 -11.25 1.17
N SER A 135 8.20 -10.06 0.60
CA SER A 135 9.54 -9.46 0.49
C SER A 135 10.18 -9.27 1.87
N LEU A 136 9.42 -8.71 2.82
CA LEU A 136 9.88 -8.52 4.20
C LEU A 136 10.13 -9.86 4.91
N ALA A 137 9.25 -10.84 4.73
CA ALA A 137 9.40 -12.17 5.31
C ALA A 137 10.66 -12.89 4.79
N LEU A 138 11.01 -12.72 3.52
CA LEU A 138 12.25 -13.25 2.95
C LEU A 138 13.49 -12.62 3.58
N VAL A 139 13.49 -11.29 3.77
CA VAL A 139 14.59 -10.59 4.45
C VAL A 139 14.71 -11.04 5.90
N LEU A 140 13.59 -11.15 6.63
CA LEU A 140 13.57 -11.65 8.01
C LEU A 140 14.15 -13.06 8.15
N ARG A 141 13.88 -13.94 7.20
CA ARG A 141 14.41 -15.31 7.19
C ARG A 141 15.91 -15.36 6.89
N ALA A 142 16.38 -14.49 5.98
CA ALA A 142 17.77 -14.46 5.57
C ALA A 142 18.66 -13.67 6.53
N ASN A 143 18.17 -12.53 7.01
CA ASN A 143 18.95 -11.57 7.80
C ASN A 143 18.05 -10.79 8.77
N PRO A 144 17.56 -11.39 9.86
CA PRO A 144 16.69 -10.72 10.82
C PRO A 144 17.37 -9.53 11.52
N GLY A 145 18.70 -9.55 11.64
CA GLY A 145 19.50 -8.45 12.21
C GLY A 145 19.36 -7.18 11.36
N LEU A 146 19.44 -7.31 10.03
CA LEU A 146 19.29 -6.17 9.13
C LEU A 146 17.92 -5.48 9.30
N VAL A 147 16.84 -6.27 9.43
CA VAL A 147 15.50 -5.68 9.63
C VAL A 147 15.44 -4.94 10.96
N ARG A 148 15.97 -5.53 12.03
CA ARG A 148 16.03 -4.88 13.36
C ARG A 148 16.83 -3.57 13.33
N ASP A 149 17.92 -3.54 12.59
CA ASP A 149 18.83 -2.38 12.55
C ASP A 149 18.32 -1.28 11.61
N LYS A 150 17.54 -1.64 10.55
CA LYS A 150 17.17 -0.72 9.47
C LYS A 150 15.68 -0.40 9.38
N VAL A 151 14.82 -1.13 10.06
CA VAL A 151 13.38 -0.87 10.10
C VAL A 151 13.01 -0.40 11.51
N SER A 152 12.86 0.92 11.66
CA SER A 152 12.42 1.51 12.93
C SER A 152 10.93 1.31 13.19
N ARG A 153 10.14 1.15 12.12
CA ARG A 153 8.69 1.04 12.14
C ARG A 153 8.21 0.36 10.86
N HIS A 154 7.24 -0.52 10.97
CA HIS A 154 6.59 -1.18 9.83
C HIS A 154 5.10 -0.80 9.81
N VAL A 155 4.67 -0.15 8.73
CA VAL A 155 3.26 0.20 8.47
C VAL A 155 2.76 -0.65 7.31
N ALA A 156 1.73 -1.44 7.54
CA ALA A 156 1.25 -2.43 6.57
C ALA A 156 -0.22 -2.24 6.25
N MET A 157 -0.57 -2.06 4.97
CA MET A 157 -1.95 -2.27 4.51
C MET A 157 -2.18 -3.78 4.38
N ILE A 158 -2.76 -4.39 5.42
CA ILE A 158 -2.96 -5.85 5.46
C ILE A 158 -3.98 -6.26 6.51
N GLY A 159 -4.76 -7.29 6.18
CA GLY A 159 -5.62 -8.00 7.12
C GLY A 159 -6.95 -7.31 7.43
N ASN A 160 -7.70 -7.95 8.31
CA ASN A 160 -8.99 -7.48 8.84
C ASN A 160 -9.29 -8.19 10.15
N ILE A 161 -9.97 -7.53 11.09
CA ILE A 161 -10.35 -8.12 12.38
C ILE A 161 -11.87 -8.30 12.45
N GLU A 162 -12.65 -7.24 12.36
CA GLU A 162 -14.11 -7.22 12.45
C GLU A 162 -14.76 -7.09 11.08
N ALA A 163 -14.13 -6.39 10.15
CA ALA A 163 -14.62 -6.23 8.80
C ALA A 163 -14.64 -7.56 8.04
N ALA A 164 -15.59 -7.72 7.12
CA ALA A 164 -15.55 -8.82 6.16
C ALA A 164 -14.32 -8.70 5.25
N GLY A 165 -13.74 -9.84 4.87
CA GLY A 165 -12.65 -9.87 3.90
C GLY A 165 -13.10 -9.46 2.49
N ASN A 166 -12.14 -9.16 1.63
CA ASN A 166 -12.37 -8.81 0.23
C ASN A 166 -11.94 -9.93 -0.73
N GLN A 167 -11.08 -10.85 -0.32
CA GLN A 167 -10.71 -12.01 -1.12
C GLN A 167 -11.57 -13.23 -0.79
N THR A 168 -11.78 -13.48 0.47
CA THR A 168 -12.80 -14.41 0.98
C THR A 168 -13.65 -13.66 2.00
N ARG A 169 -14.75 -14.29 2.47
CA ARG A 169 -15.54 -13.67 3.54
C ARG A 169 -14.71 -13.33 4.79
N PHE A 170 -13.60 -14.02 5.01
CA PHE A 170 -12.82 -13.93 6.25
C PHE A 170 -11.49 -13.23 6.10
N SER A 171 -10.97 -13.08 4.87
CA SER A 171 -9.58 -12.71 4.65
C SER A 171 -9.45 -11.55 3.68
N GLU A 172 -8.60 -10.61 4.06
CA GLU A 172 -8.09 -9.57 3.20
C GLU A 172 -7.07 -10.15 2.19
N PHE A 173 -6.99 -9.57 0.99
CA PHE A 173 -6.24 -10.09 -0.13
C PHE A 173 -4.74 -10.26 0.14
N ASN A 174 -4.05 -9.27 0.69
CA ASN A 174 -2.61 -9.34 0.96
C ASN A 174 -2.27 -10.44 1.97
N ALA A 175 -3.08 -10.55 3.03
CA ALA A 175 -2.96 -11.60 4.03
C ALA A 175 -3.29 -12.99 3.45
N TRP A 176 -4.26 -13.06 2.54
CA TRP A 176 -4.65 -14.30 1.86
C TRP A 176 -3.60 -14.76 0.85
N CYS A 177 -2.94 -13.84 0.14
CA CYS A 177 -1.89 -14.15 -0.82
C CYS A 177 -0.75 -14.94 -0.18
N ASP A 178 -0.24 -14.49 0.95
CA ASP A 178 0.86 -15.16 1.66
C ASP A 178 0.68 -15.13 3.18
N PRO A 179 -0.21 -15.99 3.73
CA PRO A 179 -0.42 -16.06 5.16
C PRO A 179 0.83 -16.49 5.93
N GLU A 180 1.70 -17.30 5.33
CA GLU A 180 2.96 -17.70 5.93
C GLU A 180 3.94 -16.54 6.06
N ALA A 181 3.96 -15.63 5.09
CA ALA A 181 4.76 -14.41 5.18
C ALA A 181 4.24 -13.51 6.31
N LEU A 182 2.92 -13.28 6.37
CA LEU A 182 2.33 -12.48 7.45
C LEU A 182 2.60 -13.08 8.82
N ALA A 183 2.44 -14.39 8.98
CA ALA A 183 2.76 -15.08 10.23
C ALA A 183 4.25 -14.92 10.60
N THR A 184 5.15 -14.97 9.60
CA THR A 184 6.60 -14.74 9.81
C THR A 184 6.88 -13.32 10.28
N VAL A 185 6.26 -12.31 9.66
CA VAL A 185 6.44 -10.89 10.01
C VAL A 185 5.93 -10.62 11.42
N LEU A 186 4.72 -11.08 11.75
CA LEU A 186 4.15 -10.89 13.09
C LEU A 186 4.97 -11.58 14.18
N ALA A 187 5.54 -12.76 13.89
CA ALA A 187 6.38 -13.49 14.85
C ALA A 187 7.76 -12.84 15.07
N ALA A 188 8.20 -11.95 14.19
CA ALA A 188 9.50 -11.28 14.28
C ALA A 188 9.56 -10.15 15.32
N GLU A 189 8.42 -9.81 15.93
CA GLU A 189 8.28 -8.77 16.96
C GLU A 189 8.85 -7.39 16.56
N ILE A 190 8.83 -7.08 15.26
CA ILE A 190 9.12 -5.73 14.77
C ILE A 190 7.90 -4.84 15.04
N PRO A 191 8.11 -3.50 15.31
CA PRO A 191 6.99 -2.59 15.55
C PRO A 191 6.08 -2.51 14.32
N THR A 192 5.03 -3.36 14.29
CA THR A 192 4.11 -3.47 13.15
C THR A 192 2.79 -2.79 13.46
N GLU A 193 2.38 -1.89 12.57
CA GLU A 193 1.11 -1.19 12.56
C GLU A 193 0.30 -1.66 11.34
N MET A 194 -0.78 -2.38 11.61
CA MET A 194 -1.66 -2.93 10.57
C MET A 194 -2.82 -1.97 10.29
N ILE A 195 -3.01 -1.63 9.05
CA ILE A 195 -4.10 -0.78 8.55
C ILE A 195 -4.95 -1.66 7.64
N GLY A 196 -5.90 -2.37 8.22
CA GLY A 196 -6.72 -3.37 7.55
C GLY A 196 -8.06 -2.83 7.05
N LEU A 197 -8.88 -3.75 6.51
CA LEU A 197 -10.19 -3.44 5.95
C LEU A 197 -11.17 -2.81 6.96
N ASP A 198 -10.91 -2.95 8.26
CA ASP A 198 -11.70 -2.32 9.33
C ASP A 198 -11.76 -0.80 9.18
N VAL A 199 -10.74 -0.20 8.60
CA VAL A 199 -10.63 1.24 8.37
C VAL A 199 -10.57 1.61 6.89
N THR A 200 -9.89 0.83 6.05
CA THR A 200 -9.64 1.21 4.64
C THR A 200 -10.91 1.24 3.81
N ARG A 201 -11.89 0.37 4.09
CA ARG A 201 -13.20 0.37 3.41
C ARG A 201 -14.01 1.65 3.59
N LYS A 202 -13.66 2.49 4.57
CA LYS A 202 -14.32 3.76 4.84
C LYS A 202 -13.77 4.90 3.96
N LEU A 203 -12.68 4.66 3.22
CA LEU A 203 -12.10 5.63 2.31
C LEU A 203 -12.52 5.34 0.87
N VAL A 204 -13.48 6.12 0.38
CA VAL A 204 -14.09 5.94 -0.95
C VAL A 204 -13.95 7.22 -1.77
N ILE A 205 -13.55 7.07 -3.04
CA ILE A 205 -13.72 8.10 -4.06
C ILE A 205 -15.03 7.77 -4.79
N LYS A 206 -15.98 8.70 -4.80
CA LYS A 206 -17.29 8.50 -5.43
C LYS A 206 -17.17 8.46 -6.95
N GLY A 207 -18.05 7.72 -7.63
CA GLY A 207 -18.03 7.62 -9.10
C GLY A 207 -18.11 8.98 -9.81
N ASN A 208 -18.93 9.91 -9.32
CA ASN A 208 -19.01 11.26 -9.89
C ASN A 208 -17.73 12.10 -9.68
N GLU A 209 -16.92 11.81 -8.68
CA GLU A 209 -15.59 12.45 -8.47
C GLU A 209 -14.59 11.90 -9.47
N VAL A 210 -14.66 10.59 -9.77
CA VAL A 210 -13.81 9.94 -10.78
C VAL A 210 -14.13 10.52 -12.18
N GLU A 211 -15.40 10.67 -12.54
CA GLU A 211 -15.80 11.23 -13.83
C GLU A 211 -15.23 12.66 -14.07
N ARG A 212 -15.06 13.45 -13.02
CA ARG A 212 -14.46 14.79 -13.14
C ARG A 212 -12.96 14.75 -13.48
N LEU A 213 -12.27 13.66 -13.17
CA LEU A 213 -10.86 13.51 -13.53
C LEU A 213 -10.65 13.42 -15.04
N ALA A 214 -11.66 13.03 -15.81
CA ALA A 214 -11.53 12.89 -17.27
C ALA A 214 -10.97 14.13 -17.97
N GLN A 215 -11.27 15.34 -17.48
CA GLN A 215 -10.78 16.59 -18.05
C GLN A 215 -9.40 17.03 -17.55
N HIS A 216 -9.04 16.62 -16.32
CA HIS A 216 -7.83 17.13 -15.65
C HIS A 216 -6.71 16.09 -15.57
N SER A 217 -7.06 14.83 -15.47
CA SER A 217 -6.13 13.71 -15.39
C SER A 217 -6.75 12.45 -16.05
N PRO A 218 -6.83 12.42 -17.41
CA PRO A 218 -7.47 11.29 -18.11
C PRO A 218 -6.87 9.94 -17.73
N TRP A 219 -5.58 9.88 -17.47
CA TRP A 219 -4.88 8.66 -17.09
C TRP A 219 -5.36 8.11 -15.72
N LEU A 220 -5.52 8.98 -14.72
CA LEU A 220 -6.08 8.59 -13.41
C LEU A 220 -7.56 8.27 -13.52
N HIS A 221 -8.30 9.01 -14.36
CA HIS A 221 -9.69 8.68 -14.68
C HIS A 221 -9.80 7.25 -15.20
N ASP A 222 -9.01 6.87 -16.20
CA ASP A 222 -9.07 5.54 -16.80
C ASP A 222 -8.71 4.42 -15.80
N ALA A 223 -7.72 4.63 -14.95
CA ALA A 223 -7.41 3.70 -13.87
C ALA A 223 -8.59 3.55 -12.90
N LEU A 224 -9.08 4.67 -12.35
CA LEU A 224 -10.11 4.67 -11.31
C LEU A 224 -11.49 4.25 -11.84
N ARG A 225 -11.82 4.54 -13.09
CA ARG A 225 -13.09 4.12 -13.72
C ARG A 225 -13.20 2.60 -13.73
N PHE A 226 -12.14 1.86 -14.06
CA PHE A 226 -12.12 0.40 -13.96
C PHE A 226 -12.46 -0.07 -12.53
N TYR A 227 -11.87 0.58 -11.54
CA TYR A 227 -12.05 0.23 -10.13
C TYR A 227 -13.47 0.55 -9.62
N VAL A 228 -14.07 1.66 -10.07
CA VAL A 228 -15.49 1.98 -9.80
C VAL A 228 -16.40 0.94 -10.44
N GLU A 229 -16.16 0.55 -11.69
CA GLU A 229 -16.94 -0.48 -12.37
C GLU A 229 -16.86 -1.83 -11.64
N PHE A 230 -15.69 -2.21 -11.16
CA PHE A 230 -15.50 -3.40 -10.34
C PHE A 230 -16.33 -3.35 -9.04
N HIS A 231 -16.18 -2.30 -8.22
CA HIS A 231 -16.91 -2.18 -6.96
C HIS A 231 -18.43 -2.09 -7.16
N LYS A 232 -18.87 -1.40 -8.21
CA LYS A 232 -20.28 -1.33 -8.55
C LYS A 232 -20.86 -2.69 -8.90
N LYS A 233 -20.11 -3.50 -9.66
CA LYS A 233 -20.53 -4.84 -10.06
C LYS A 233 -20.49 -5.85 -8.91
N GLN A 234 -19.46 -5.81 -8.09
CA GLN A 234 -19.21 -6.83 -7.05
C GLN A 234 -19.87 -6.49 -5.71
N GLU A 235 -19.90 -5.21 -5.35
CA GLU A 235 -20.33 -4.75 -4.03
C GLU A 235 -21.54 -3.81 -4.08
N GLY A 236 -22.00 -3.41 -5.25
CA GLY A 236 -23.08 -2.42 -5.41
C GLY A 236 -22.67 -1.00 -5.01
N LEU A 237 -21.38 -0.73 -4.87
CA LEU A 237 -20.82 0.55 -4.46
C LEU A 237 -20.52 1.42 -5.69
N ASP A 238 -21.14 2.59 -5.79
CA ASP A 238 -20.84 3.58 -6.83
C ASP A 238 -19.65 4.45 -6.43
N GLY A 239 -18.46 3.85 -6.44
CA GLY A 239 -17.21 4.46 -6.03
C GLY A 239 -16.05 3.47 -6.02
N ALA A 240 -14.86 3.95 -5.73
CA ALA A 240 -13.64 3.17 -5.58
C ALA A 240 -13.18 3.18 -4.11
N VAL A 241 -13.07 2.02 -3.50
CA VAL A 241 -12.41 1.86 -2.19
C VAL A 241 -10.92 1.94 -2.41
N ILE A 242 -10.24 2.89 -1.76
CA ILE A 242 -8.80 3.11 -1.91
C ILE A 242 -8.06 2.75 -0.62
N ASN A 243 -7.59 1.51 -0.56
CA ASN A 243 -7.07 0.94 0.67
C ASN A 243 -5.70 1.54 1.05
N ASP A 244 -4.76 1.57 0.13
CA ASP A 244 -3.33 1.84 0.36
C ASP A 244 -3.03 3.27 0.77
N VAL A 245 -3.85 4.20 0.31
CA VAL A 245 -3.70 5.64 0.62
C VAL A 245 -3.68 5.90 2.12
N LEU A 246 -4.41 5.11 2.92
CA LEU A 246 -4.44 5.28 4.38
C LEU A 246 -3.09 5.04 5.04
N ALA A 247 -2.28 4.11 4.53
CA ALA A 247 -0.94 3.86 5.08
C ALA A 247 -0.02 5.08 4.92
N ILE A 248 -0.10 5.77 3.78
CA ILE A 248 0.66 6.99 3.52
C ILE A 248 0.07 8.19 4.27
N ALA A 249 -1.26 8.35 4.24
CA ALA A 249 -1.93 9.46 4.93
C ALA A 249 -1.68 9.42 6.45
N TYR A 250 -1.60 8.23 7.04
CA TYR A 250 -1.25 8.05 8.45
C TYR A 250 0.15 8.56 8.80
N LEU A 251 1.12 8.42 7.91
CA LEU A 251 2.46 9.00 8.13
C LEU A 251 2.45 10.52 8.10
N LEU A 252 1.54 11.11 7.33
CA LEU A 252 1.40 12.56 7.16
C LEU A 252 0.55 13.19 8.26
N GLN A 253 -0.47 12.49 8.71
CA GLN A 253 -1.45 12.92 9.71
C GLN A 253 -1.80 11.73 10.64
N PRO A 254 -0.98 11.47 11.67
CA PRO A 254 -1.18 10.29 12.53
C PRO A 254 -2.55 10.24 13.23
N GLU A 255 -3.15 11.40 13.47
CA GLU A 255 -4.45 11.55 14.14
C GLU A 255 -5.64 11.03 13.32
N VAL A 256 -5.44 10.70 12.03
CA VAL A 256 -6.53 10.15 11.20
C VAL A 256 -6.90 8.72 11.55
N LEU A 257 -6.06 8.00 12.28
CA LEU A 257 -6.28 6.62 12.70
C LEU A 257 -6.20 6.46 14.22
N THR A 258 -7.10 5.65 14.78
CA THR A 258 -7.02 5.17 16.16
C THR A 258 -6.64 3.69 16.16
N PHE A 259 -5.62 3.34 16.95
CA PHE A 259 -5.09 1.98 17.01
C PHE A 259 -5.46 1.27 18.32
N SER A 260 -5.62 -0.04 18.24
CA SER A 260 -5.67 -0.95 19.38
C SER A 260 -4.47 -1.89 19.37
N ASP A 261 -3.95 -2.16 20.55
CA ASP A 261 -2.87 -3.14 20.77
C ASP A 261 -3.49 -4.54 20.87
N LEU A 262 -3.25 -5.39 19.88
CA LEU A 262 -3.88 -6.69 19.76
C LEU A 262 -2.86 -7.82 19.68
N ARG A 263 -3.26 -9.01 20.13
CA ARG A 263 -2.54 -10.25 19.85
C ARG A 263 -3.29 -11.05 18.81
N LEU A 264 -2.59 -11.41 17.73
CA LEU A 264 -3.18 -11.96 16.53
C LEU A 264 -2.53 -13.29 16.15
N ALA A 265 -3.31 -14.15 15.51
CA ALA A 265 -2.84 -15.30 14.76
C ALA A 265 -3.36 -15.21 13.33
N VAL A 266 -2.58 -15.75 12.39
CA VAL A 266 -2.95 -15.90 10.98
C VAL A 266 -3.37 -17.33 10.73
N ASP A 267 -4.49 -17.52 10.05
CA ASP A 267 -4.96 -18.84 9.65
C ASP A 267 -4.18 -19.32 8.42
N LEU A 268 -3.49 -20.44 8.59
CA LEU A 268 -2.63 -21.03 7.55
C LEU A 268 -3.29 -22.19 6.80
N ASP A 269 -4.51 -22.59 7.19
CA ASP A 269 -5.22 -23.68 6.55
C ASP A 269 -5.66 -23.30 5.12
N ASP A 270 -5.70 -24.30 4.24
CA ASP A 270 -6.31 -24.13 2.93
C ASP A 270 -7.84 -24.12 3.05
N GLY A 271 -8.47 -23.11 2.49
CA GLY A 271 -9.92 -22.96 2.54
C GLY A 271 -10.36 -21.51 2.67
N GLN A 272 -11.61 -21.31 3.06
CA GLN A 272 -12.20 -19.96 3.14
C GLN A 272 -11.56 -19.07 4.20
N SER A 273 -10.96 -19.65 5.24
CA SER A 273 -10.30 -18.91 6.33
C SER A 273 -8.81 -18.65 6.09
N ARG A 274 -8.24 -19.14 4.96
CA ARG A 274 -6.84 -18.89 4.61
C ARG A 274 -6.52 -17.39 4.71
N GLY A 275 -5.47 -17.03 5.45
CA GLY A 275 -5.04 -15.66 5.63
C GLY A 275 -5.89 -14.83 6.60
N ARG A 276 -6.92 -15.41 7.23
CA ARG A 276 -7.70 -14.72 8.25
C ARG A 276 -6.80 -14.27 9.39
N THR A 277 -6.82 -12.99 9.72
CA THR A 277 -6.23 -12.44 10.93
C THR A 277 -7.27 -12.47 12.04
N LYS A 278 -6.94 -13.13 13.14
CA LYS A 278 -7.89 -13.35 14.24
C LYS A 278 -7.27 -13.06 15.60
N LEU A 279 -8.08 -12.58 16.53
CA LEU A 279 -7.66 -12.39 17.91
C LEU A 279 -7.21 -13.73 18.52
N ASN A 280 -6.04 -13.73 19.14
CA ASN A 280 -5.50 -14.88 19.83
C ASN A 280 -4.63 -14.45 21.01
N PRO A 281 -5.02 -14.71 22.27
CA PRO A 281 -4.23 -14.28 23.44
C PRO A 281 -2.78 -14.81 23.47
N LYS A 282 -2.52 -15.90 22.75
CA LYS A 282 -1.17 -16.49 22.60
C LYS A 282 -0.50 -16.10 21.28
N GLY A 283 -1.13 -15.22 20.51
CA GLY A 283 -0.62 -14.76 19.22
C GLY A 283 0.45 -13.68 19.33
N SER A 284 0.93 -13.26 18.18
CA SER A 284 1.91 -12.18 18.04
C SER A 284 1.27 -10.81 18.28
N PHE A 285 2.05 -9.88 18.79
CA PHE A 285 1.61 -8.51 19.04
C PHE A 285 1.61 -7.68 17.75
N ALA A 286 0.59 -6.88 17.56
CA ALA A 286 0.53 -5.83 16.54
C ALA A 286 -0.36 -4.68 17.02
N ARG A 287 -0.08 -3.47 16.56
CA ARG A 287 -0.99 -2.33 16.62
C ARG A 287 -1.90 -2.37 15.41
N VAL A 288 -3.20 -2.38 15.62
CA VAL A 288 -4.19 -2.49 14.53
C VAL A 288 -5.08 -1.26 14.52
N ALA A 289 -5.21 -0.62 13.34
CA ALA A 289 -6.11 0.50 13.15
C ALA A 289 -7.56 0.01 13.19
N MET A 290 -8.35 0.57 14.12
CA MET A 290 -9.76 0.19 14.33
C MET A 290 -10.73 1.31 13.96
N GLU A 291 -10.26 2.58 14.01
CA GLU A 291 -11.08 3.73 13.64
C GLU A 291 -10.32 4.63 12.67
N VAL A 292 -11.05 5.29 11.79
CA VAL A 292 -10.51 6.26 10.83
C VAL A 292 -11.38 7.51 10.77
N HIS A 293 -10.72 8.65 10.56
CA HIS A 293 -11.35 9.93 10.24
C HIS A 293 -11.07 10.26 8.75
N PRO A 294 -11.98 9.91 7.81
CA PRO A 294 -11.72 10.02 6.37
C PRO A 294 -11.56 11.44 5.82
N PRO A 295 -12.26 12.50 6.33
CA PRO A 295 -12.21 13.82 5.69
C PRO A 295 -10.81 14.42 5.52
N PRO A 296 -9.90 14.41 6.50
CA PRO A 296 -8.53 14.89 6.30
C PRO A 296 -7.75 14.09 5.25
N VAL A 297 -7.93 12.76 5.24
CA VAL A 297 -7.28 11.88 4.24
C VAL A 297 -7.75 12.22 2.83
N ARG A 298 -9.07 12.40 2.66
CA ARG A 298 -9.64 12.82 1.37
C ARG A 298 -9.07 14.17 0.93
N ARG A 299 -8.96 15.14 1.84
CA ARG A 299 -8.37 16.46 1.54
C ARG A 299 -6.95 16.31 1.02
N LEU A 300 -6.08 15.57 1.73
CA LEU A 300 -4.70 15.31 1.30
C LEU A 300 -4.65 14.71 -0.10
N LEU A 301 -5.48 13.69 -0.35
CA LEU A 301 -5.52 13.01 -1.63
C LEU A 301 -5.95 13.97 -2.76
N PHE A 302 -7.02 14.72 -2.56
CA PHE A 302 -7.51 15.67 -3.57
C PHE A 302 -6.51 16.79 -3.83
N GLU A 303 -5.91 17.38 -2.80
CA GLU A 303 -4.94 18.46 -2.95
C GLU A 303 -3.64 18.00 -3.64
N ARG A 304 -3.13 16.81 -3.29
CA ARG A 304 -1.80 16.36 -3.71
C ARG A 304 -1.81 15.47 -4.95
N VAL A 305 -2.87 14.73 -5.18
CA VAL A 305 -2.96 13.72 -6.25
C VAL A 305 -4.04 14.07 -7.27
N LEU A 306 -5.27 14.34 -6.81
CA LEU A 306 -6.45 14.52 -7.66
C LEU A 306 -6.78 15.99 -7.93
N ALA A 307 -5.79 16.88 -7.90
CA ALA A 307 -5.96 18.32 -8.10
C ALA A 307 -6.78 18.61 -9.38
N GLY A 308 -7.89 19.34 -9.23
CA GLY A 308 -8.84 19.67 -10.30
C GLY A 308 -10.19 18.95 -10.18
N ALA A 309 -10.27 17.87 -9.41
CA ALA A 309 -11.53 17.17 -9.10
C ALA A 309 -12.22 17.68 -7.83
N LEU A 310 -11.68 18.70 -7.17
CA LEU A 310 -12.23 19.28 -5.94
C LEU A 310 -13.64 19.83 -6.17
N VAL A 311 -14.58 19.33 -5.38
CA VAL A 311 -15.90 19.90 -5.18
C VAL A 311 -15.93 20.52 -3.78
N GLU A 312 -16.55 21.66 -3.64
CA GLU A 312 -16.74 22.34 -2.33
C GLU A 312 -17.36 21.42 -1.26
N GLU A 313 -18.13 20.41 -1.66
CA GLU A 313 -18.72 19.40 -0.77
C GLU A 313 -17.72 18.38 -0.17
N ALA A 314 -16.53 18.26 -0.70
CA ALA A 314 -15.50 17.35 -0.14
C ALA A 314 -14.84 17.93 1.13
N MET A 315 -15.18 19.15 1.50
CA MET A 315 -14.62 19.88 2.65
C MET A 315 -15.55 19.93 3.88
N ALA A 316 -16.73 19.33 3.81
CA ALA A 316 -17.70 19.28 4.91
C ALA A 316 -17.61 17.98 5.74
#